data_69551096a7ba5f7d1638ae3d2a25938b
#
_entry.id   69551096a7ba5f7d1638ae3d2a25938b
#
_cell.length_a   1.000
_cell.length_b   1.000
_cell.length_c   1.000
_cell.angle_alpha   90.00
_cell.angle_beta   90.00
_cell.angle_gamma   90.00
#
_symmetry.space_group_name_H-M   'P 1'
#
loop_
_entity.id
_entity.type
_entity.pdbx_description
1 polymer ?
#
loop_
_entity_poly.entity_id
_entity_poly.type
_entity_poly.pdbx_seq_one_letter_code
_entity_poly.pdbx_strand_id
1 'polypeptide(L)'
;MTEENYKTGEITNPAYQRMLRPSCINDRISYLELMVKFYFSAIVKIGTHVFKDKFRAEISTSIQMMFTKAKMFLKLLEGSSHTDGTYSLHHLIDHTVLFTIVRTAYEQLCAFEVIYVLPDTEEKRIILQNAYIASGLKNRQKLFTKEALNRNRDLLESEQVIIDDCKKQIHETNLYKSLKEKEQRLLDDEVFNKGNFQLYFDEHGKL
;
A
#
# COMPACT_ATOMS: atom_id res chain seq x y z
N MET A 1 3.21 -13.87 -31.95
CA MET A 1 2.04 -12.96 -32.00
C MET A 1 2.29 -12.05 -33.18
N THR A 2 1.49 -12.17 -34.22
CA THR A 2 1.61 -11.36 -35.44
C THR A 2 1.04 -9.97 -35.18
N GLU A 3 1.54 -8.94 -35.84
CA GLU A 3 1.09 -7.54 -35.71
C GLU A 3 -0.42 -7.34 -35.93
N GLU A 4 -1.10 -8.27 -36.62
CA GLU A 4 -2.55 -8.25 -36.82
C GLU A 4 -3.36 -8.44 -35.54
N ASN A 5 -2.87 -9.23 -34.58
CA ASN A 5 -3.57 -9.47 -33.31
C ASN A 5 -3.53 -8.27 -32.36
N TYR A 6 -2.63 -7.31 -32.58
CA TYR A 6 -2.58 -6.07 -31.80
C TYR A 6 -3.64 -5.04 -32.25
N LYS A 7 -4.08 -5.11 -33.50
CA LYS A 7 -5.04 -4.14 -34.07
C LYS A 7 -6.50 -4.43 -33.72
N THR A 8 -6.84 -5.67 -33.39
CA THR A 8 -8.25 -6.05 -33.10
C THR A 8 -8.62 -5.98 -31.62
N GLY A 9 -7.65 -5.88 -30.71
CA GLY A 9 -7.92 -5.83 -29.26
C GLY A 9 -8.63 -7.09 -28.72
N GLU A 10 -8.82 -8.12 -29.52
CA GLU A 10 -9.45 -9.36 -29.10
C GLU A 10 -8.44 -10.26 -28.38
N ILE A 11 -8.69 -10.45 -27.10
CA ILE A 11 -7.95 -11.44 -26.31
C ILE A 11 -8.52 -12.81 -26.67
N THR A 12 -7.88 -13.47 -27.64
CA THR A 12 -8.32 -14.79 -28.16
C THR A 12 -7.93 -15.95 -27.27
N ASN A 13 -7.03 -15.75 -26.30
CA ASN A 13 -6.59 -16.84 -25.42
C ASN A 13 -7.67 -17.18 -24.38
N PRO A 14 -8.24 -18.39 -24.38
CA PRO A 14 -9.29 -18.81 -23.44
C PRO A 14 -8.86 -18.71 -21.96
N ALA A 15 -7.57 -18.85 -21.67
CA ALA A 15 -7.05 -18.68 -20.33
C ALA A 15 -7.18 -17.22 -19.85
N TYR A 16 -6.87 -16.25 -20.71
CA TYR A 16 -7.05 -14.84 -20.41
C TYR A 16 -8.53 -14.47 -20.25
N GLN A 17 -9.41 -15.02 -21.07
CA GLN A 17 -10.85 -14.78 -20.94
C GLN A 17 -11.40 -15.31 -19.61
N ARG A 18 -10.94 -16.49 -19.16
CA ARG A 18 -11.31 -17.01 -17.83
C ARG A 18 -10.77 -16.16 -16.69
N MET A 19 -9.58 -15.59 -16.84
CA MET A 19 -9.04 -14.65 -15.85
C MET A 19 -9.88 -13.36 -15.75
N LEU A 20 -10.29 -12.80 -16.87
CA LEU A 20 -11.07 -11.56 -16.91
C LEU A 20 -12.54 -11.77 -16.53
N ARG A 21 -13.08 -12.97 -16.76
CA ARG A 21 -14.49 -13.34 -16.47
C ARG A 21 -14.52 -14.71 -15.79
N PRO A 22 -14.09 -14.79 -14.53
CA PRO A 22 -14.07 -16.06 -13.81
C PRO A 22 -15.48 -16.59 -13.66
N SER A 23 -15.72 -17.80 -14.11
CA SER A 23 -17.03 -18.46 -14.11
C SER A 23 -17.34 -19.14 -12.77
N CYS A 24 -16.31 -19.52 -12.02
CA CYS A 24 -16.44 -20.22 -10.74
C CYS A 24 -15.40 -19.76 -9.72
N ILE A 25 -15.58 -20.22 -8.47
CA ILE A 25 -14.65 -19.89 -7.38
C ILE A 25 -13.23 -20.38 -7.63
N ASN A 26 -13.06 -21.54 -8.24
CA ASN A 26 -11.74 -22.10 -8.54
C ASN A 26 -10.97 -21.26 -9.57
N ASP A 27 -11.65 -20.69 -10.56
CA ASP A 27 -11.02 -19.77 -11.50
C ASP A 27 -10.49 -18.51 -10.79
N ARG A 28 -11.25 -18.01 -9.79
CA ARG A 28 -10.85 -16.84 -8.98
C ARG A 28 -9.64 -17.15 -8.08
N ILE A 29 -9.63 -18.35 -7.49
CA ILE A 29 -8.49 -18.80 -6.68
C ILE A 29 -7.25 -18.94 -7.56
N SER A 30 -7.37 -19.59 -8.73
CA SER A 30 -6.26 -19.76 -9.67
C SER A 30 -5.71 -18.42 -10.18
N TYR A 31 -6.59 -17.43 -10.39
CA TYR A 31 -6.17 -16.07 -10.73
C TYR A 31 -5.38 -15.41 -9.59
N LEU A 32 -5.87 -15.52 -8.36
CA LEU A 32 -5.17 -14.97 -7.20
C LEU A 32 -3.80 -15.65 -6.99
N GLU A 33 -3.70 -16.97 -7.19
CA GLU A 33 -2.43 -17.70 -7.16
C GLU A 33 -1.44 -17.17 -8.21
N LEU A 34 -1.93 -16.89 -9.43
CA LEU A 34 -1.11 -16.30 -10.47
C LEU A 34 -0.61 -14.91 -10.08
N MET A 35 -1.47 -14.06 -9.50
CA MET A 35 -1.07 -12.74 -8.97
C MET A 35 -0.02 -12.87 -7.87
N VAL A 36 -0.17 -13.83 -6.96
CA VAL A 36 0.83 -14.11 -5.93
C VAL A 36 2.18 -14.49 -6.54
N LYS A 37 2.18 -15.35 -7.56
CA LYS A 37 3.41 -15.73 -8.29
C LYS A 37 4.04 -14.52 -8.99
N PHE A 38 3.23 -13.63 -9.57
CA PHE A 38 3.69 -12.40 -10.18
C PHE A 38 4.38 -11.48 -9.15
N TYR A 39 3.74 -11.20 -8.02
CA TYR A 39 4.34 -10.41 -6.95
C TYR A 39 5.63 -11.03 -6.43
N PHE A 40 5.66 -12.34 -6.23
CA PHE A 40 6.88 -13.04 -5.82
C PHE A 40 8.01 -12.87 -6.82
N SER A 41 7.73 -13.03 -8.12
CA SER A 41 8.71 -12.83 -9.18
C SER A 41 9.23 -11.38 -9.22
N ALA A 42 8.36 -10.40 -8.99
CA ALA A 42 8.75 -9.00 -8.87
C ALA A 42 9.67 -8.78 -7.66
N ILE A 43 9.33 -9.31 -6.49
CA ILE A 43 10.13 -9.23 -5.27
C ILE A 43 11.53 -9.84 -5.48
N VAL A 44 11.62 -11.01 -6.10
CA VAL A 44 12.91 -11.67 -6.39
C VAL A 44 13.75 -10.79 -7.31
N LYS A 45 13.18 -10.25 -8.38
CA LYS A 45 13.91 -9.35 -9.30
C LYS A 45 14.37 -8.07 -8.59
N ILE A 46 13.51 -7.49 -7.77
CA ILE A 46 13.82 -6.28 -7.01
C ILE A 46 14.90 -6.57 -5.94
N GLY A 47 14.79 -7.70 -5.23
CA GLY A 47 15.69 -8.09 -4.14
C GLY A 47 17.13 -8.37 -4.57
N THR A 48 17.39 -8.56 -5.87
CA THR A 48 18.75 -8.66 -6.41
C THR A 48 19.46 -7.30 -6.54
N HIS A 49 18.73 -6.21 -6.35
CA HIS A 49 19.27 -4.85 -6.43
C HIS A 49 19.40 -4.21 -5.05
N VAL A 50 20.58 -3.73 -4.73
CA VAL A 50 20.79 -2.89 -3.54
C VAL A 50 20.29 -1.48 -3.89
N PHE A 51 19.17 -1.10 -3.32
CA PHE A 51 18.63 0.25 -3.52
C PHE A 51 19.44 1.26 -2.70
N LYS A 52 20.09 2.18 -3.38
CA LYS A 52 20.65 3.40 -2.75
C LYS A 52 19.57 4.47 -2.57
N ASP A 53 18.45 4.33 -3.26
CA ASP A 53 17.34 5.27 -3.29
C ASP A 53 16.24 4.79 -2.33
N LYS A 54 15.93 5.62 -1.35
CA LYS A 54 14.89 5.39 -0.34
C LYS A 54 13.52 5.13 -0.99
N PHE A 55 13.19 5.87 -2.06
CA PHE A 55 11.95 5.72 -2.79
C PHE A 55 11.76 4.30 -3.35
N ARG A 56 12.79 3.74 -3.98
CA ARG A 56 12.73 2.37 -4.52
C ARG A 56 12.65 1.31 -3.41
N ALA A 57 13.30 1.55 -2.28
CA ALA A 57 13.21 0.66 -1.13
C ALA A 57 11.78 0.61 -0.57
N GLU A 58 11.09 1.72 -0.51
CA GLU A 58 9.71 1.81 -0.04
C GLU A 58 8.71 1.17 -1.02
N ILE A 59 8.88 1.36 -2.34
CA ILE A 59 8.12 0.63 -3.36
C ILE A 59 8.27 -0.89 -3.16
N SER A 60 9.52 -1.36 -2.97
CA SER A 60 9.78 -2.78 -2.71
C SER A 60 9.05 -3.28 -1.47
N THR A 61 9.11 -2.53 -0.37
CA THR A 61 8.39 -2.85 0.87
C THR A 61 6.87 -2.91 0.64
N SER A 62 6.31 -1.96 -0.09
CA SER A 62 4.89 -1.93 -0.41
C SER A 62 4.45 -3.16 -1.22
N ILE A 63 5.23 -3.56 -2.22
CA ILE A 63 4.98 -4.78 -3.01
C ILE A 63 5.06 -6.03 -2.13
N GLN A 64 6.02 -6.12 -1.20
CA GLN A 64 6.11 -7.23 -0.25
C GLN A 64 4.89 -7.30 0.66
N MET A 65 4.39 -6.15 1.13
CA MET A 65 3.18 -6.10 1.95
C MET A 65 1.93 -6.55 1.17
N MET A 66 1.79 -6.17 -0.11
CA MET A 66 0.70 -6.64 -0.97
C MET A 66 0.79 -8.16 -1.20
N PHE A 67 1.98 -8.67 -1.48
CA PHE A 67 2.24 -10.11 -1.60
C PHE A 67 1.81 -10.86 -0.33
N THR A 68 2.22 -10.36 0.84
CA THR A 68 1.91 -11.00 2.12
C THR A 68 0.39 -11.05 2.35
N LYS A 69 -0.34 -9.96 2.07
CA LYS A 69 -1.80 -9.93 2.20
C LYS A 69 -2.48 -10.92 1.25
N ALA A 70 -2.06 -10.96 -0.02
CA ALA A 70 -2.59 -11.90 -1.00
C ALA A 70 -2.34 -13.35 -0.59
N LYS A 71 -1.14 -13.65 -0.05
CA LYS A 71 -0.76 -14.97 0.45
C LYS A 71 -1.59 -15.37 1.68
N MET A 72 -1.79 -14.45 2.63
CA MET A 72 -2.64 -14.69 3.79
C MET A 72 -4.10 -14.91 3.40
N PHE A 73 -4.61 -14.14 2.44
CA PHE A 73 -5.98 -14.32 1.94
C PHE A 73 -6.17 -15.74 1.37
N LEU A 74 -5.24 -16.21 0.52
CA LEU A 74 -5.28 -17.59 0.00
C LEU A 74 -5.28 -18.61 1.14
N LYS A 75 -4.42 -18.43 2.13
CA LYS A 75 -4.34 -19.35 3.27
C LYS A 75 -5.63 -19.40 4.09
N LEU A 76 -6.28 -18.27 4.28
CA LEU A 76 -7.55 -18.20 5.02
C LEU A 76 -8.72 -18.81 4.24
N LEU A 77 -8.67 -18.84 2.90
CA LEU A 77 -9.67 -19.53 2.07
C LEU A 77 -9.64 -21.06 2.24
N GLU A 78 -8.51 -21.63 2.69
CA GLU A 78 -8.44 -23.05 3.04
C GLU A 78 -9.30 -23.39 4.27
N GLY A 79 -9.62 -22.38 5.08
CA GLY A 79 -10.31 -22.55 6.35
C GLY A 79 -9.45 -23.18 7.44
N SER A 80 -9.97 -23.21 8.64
CA SER A 80 -9.37 -23.86 9.77
C SER A 80 -10.19 -25.09 10.19
N SER A 81 -9.53 -26.07 10.79
CA SER A 81 -10.17 -27.24 11.38
C SER A 81 -9.73 -27.39 12.83
N HIS A 82 -10.62 -27.81 13.68
CA HIS A 82 -10.36 -28.07 15.10
C HIS A 82 -11.00 -29.38 15.52
N THR A 83 -10.27 -30.18 16.30
CA THR A 83 -10.74 -31.44 16.85
C THR A 83 -10.30 -31.53 18.32
N ASP A 84 -11.25 -31.85 19.22
CA ASP A 84 -10.98 -32.08 20.65
C ASP A 84 -10.98 -33.57 21.05
N GLY A 85 -11.01 -34.45 20.04
CA GLY A 85 -11.09 -35.90 20.20
C GLY A 85 -12.53 -36.42 20.17
N THR A 86 -13.52 -35.62 20.51
CA THR A 86 -14.95 -36.02 20.48
C THR A 86 -15.68 -35.36 19.33
N TYR A 87 -15.38 -34.10 19.07
CA TYR A 87 -16.00 -33.30 18.01
C TYR A 87 -14.97 -32.75 17.07
N SER A 88 -15.31 -32.70 15.79
CA SER A 88 -14.47 -32.12 14.75
C SER A 88 -15.24 -31.05 14.00
N LEU A 89 -14.61 -29.87 13.85
CA LEU A 89 -15.07 -28.79 13.01
C LEU A 89 -14.11 -28.64 11.85
N HIS A 90 -14.65 -28.60 10.64
CA HIS A 90 -13.84 -28.54 9.41
C HIS A 90 -14.21 -27.33 8.56
N HIS A 91 -13.23 -26.77 7.87
CA HIS A 91 -13.41 -25.66 6.93
C HIS A 91 -14.09 -24.42 7.51
N LEU A 92 -13.72 -24.07 8.75
CA LEU A 92 -14.19 -22.83 9.37
C LEU A 92 -13.53 -21.64 8.70
N ILE A 93 -14.31 -20.79 8.05
CA ILE A 93 -13.85 -19.58 7.39
C ILE A 93 -14.48 -18.38 8.10
N ASP A 94 -13.62 -17.51 8.64
CA ASP A 94 -14.08 -16.24 9.20
C ASP A 94 -14.12 -15.16 8.10
N HIS A 95 -15.33 -14.87 7.65
CA HIS A 95 -15.56 -13.85 6.62
C HIS A 95 -15.15 -12.45 7.08
N THR A 96 -15.20 -12.13 8.38
CA THR A 96 -14.84 -10.79 8.87
C THR A 96 -13.33 -10.56 8.74
N VAL A 97 -12.53 -11.59 8.98
CA VAL A 97 -11.09 -11.56 8.76
C VAL A 97 -10.76 -11.43 7.27
N LEU A 98 -11.45 -12.18 6.41
CA LEU A 98 -11.28 -12.07 4.96
C LEU A 98 -11.57 -10.66 4.46
N PHE A 99 -12.72 -10.07 4.85
CA PHE A 99 -13.07 -8.70 4.47
C PHE A 99 -12.06 -7.67 4.98
N THR A 100 -11.53 -7.87 6.18
CA THR A 100 -10.50 -6.98 6.74
C THR A 100 -9.22 -7.01 5.90
N ILE A 101 -8.78 -8.20 5.45
CA ILE A 101 -7.60 -8.32 4.59
C ILE A 101 -7.84 -7.67 3.23
N VAL A 102 -9.00 -7.91 2.61
CA VAL A 102 -9.36 -7.29 1.32
C VAL A 102 -9.38 -5.78 1.45
N ARG A 103 -10.02 -5.24 2.49
CA ARG A 103 -10.07 -3.81 2.75
C ARG A 103 -8.68 -3.21 2.91
N THR A 104 -7.83 -3.80 3.75
CA THR A 104 -6.47 -3.29 3.98
C THR A 104 -5.58 -3.43 2.75
N ALA A 105 -5.79 -4.44 1.90
CA ALA A 105 -5.09 -4.58 0.63
C ALA A 105 -5.53 -3.49 -0.36
N TYR A 106 -6.83 -3.20 -0.43
CA TYR A 106 -7.36 -2.14 -1.27
C TYR A 106 -6.88 -0.75 -0.84
N GLU A 107 -6.94 -0.44 0.47
CA GLU A 107 -6.42 0.81 1.02
C GLU A 107 -4.93 0.99 0.71
N GLN A 108 -4.13 -0.08 0.79
CA GLN A 108 -2.71 -0.05 0.42
C GLN A 108 -2.50 0.15 -1.07
N LEU A 109 -3.32 -0.46 -1.93
CA LEU A 109 -3.26 -0.26 -3.38
C LEU A 109 -3.56 1.20 -3.74
N CYS A 110 -4.60 1.78 -3.15
CA CYS A 110 -4.93 3.19 -3.34
C CYS A 110 -3.78 4.11 -2.90
N ALA A 111 -3.20 3.86 -1.72
CA ALA A 111 -2.05 4.62 -1.24
C ALA A 111 -0.85 4.47 -2.19
N PHE A 112 -0.57 3.25 -2.67
CA PHE A 112 0.50 2.98 -3.62
C PHE A 112 0.29 3.76 -4.92
N GLU A 113 -0.91 3.76 -5.46
CA GLU A 113 -1.26 4.47 -6.68
C GLU A 113 -1.06 5.99 -6.52
N VAL A 114 -1.61 6.56 -5.44
CA VAL A 114 -1.53 8.01 -5.18
C VAL A 114 -0.09 8.46 -4.95
N ILE A 115 0.73 7.66 -4.27
CA ILE A 115 2.09 8.09 -3.88
C ILE A 115 3.11 7.80 -4.98
N TYR A 116 2.99 6.67 -5.69
CA TYR A 116 4.06 6.16 -6.55
C TYR A 116 3.72 6.17 -8.04
N VAL A 117 2.44 6.14 -8.41
CA VAL A 117 2.02 5.99 -9.81
C VAL A 117 1.51 7.30 -10.40
N LEU A 118 0.61 7.99 -9.69
CA LEU A 118 -0.03 9.21 -10.19
C LEU A 118 0.87 10.45 -10.25
N PRO A 119 1.87 10.65 -9.36
CA PRO A 119 2.69 11.85 -9.42
C PRO A 119 3.50 11.93 -10.71
N ASP A 120 3.26 12.96 -11.51
CA ASP A 120 3.90 13.23 -12.79
C ASP A 120 5.24 14.00 -12.65
N THR A 121 5.50 14.59 -11.49
CA THR A 121 6.73 15.31 -11.18
C THR A 121 7.41 14.77 -9.92
N GLU A 122 8.74 14.97 -9.83
CA GLU A 122 9.51 14.57 -8.67
C GLU A 122 9.08 15.32 -7.40
N GLU A 123 8.73 16.61 -7.51
CA GLU A 123 8.28 17.40 -6.36
C GLU A 123 6.95 16.92 -5.81
N LYS A 124 5.96 16.57 -6.66
CA LYS A 124 4.70 15.95 -6.21
C LYS A 124 4.95 14.64 -5.48
N ARG A 125 5.88 13.83 -6.00
CA ARG A 125 6.28 12.56 -5.42
C ARG A 125 6.91 12.75 -4.04
N ILE A 126 7.83 13.70 -3.90
CA ILE A 126 8.46 14.06 -2.63
C ILE A 126 7.40 14.48 -1.61
N ILE A 127 6.47 15.34 -1.99
CA ILE A 127 5.40 15.82 -1.09
C ILE A 127 4.52 14.66 -0.62
N LEU A 128 4.00 13.86 -1.55
CA LEU A 128 3.06 12.78 -1.19
C LEU A 128 3.73 11.68 -0.38
N GLN A 129 4.95 11.28 -0.73
CA GLN A 129 5.69 10.26 -0.01
C GLN A 129 6.02 10.70 1.42
N ASN A 130 6.59 11.90 1.60
CA ASN A 130 6.94 12.39 2.92
C ASN A 130 5.70 12.68 3.78
N ALA A 131 4.61 13.17 3.19
CA ALA A 131 3.34 13.34 3.87
C ALA A 131 2.77 11.99 4.36
N TYR A 132 2.83 10.94 3.53
CA TYR A 132 2.39 9.60 3.91
C TYR A 132 3.19 9.03 5.08
N ILE A 133 4.52 9.14 5.02
CA ILE A 133 5.41 8.66 6.10
C ILE A 133 5.13 9.43 7.40
N ALA A 134 5.12 10.76 7.36
CA ALA A 134 4.92 11.59 8.53
C ALA A 134 3.54 11.38 9.16
N SER A 135 2.47 11.33 8.36
CA SER A 135 1.12 11.07 8.86
C SER A 135 0.98 9.69 9.48
N GLY A 136 1.60 8.66 8.89
CA GLY A 136 1.61 7.30 9.44
C GLY A 136 2.31 7.23 10.81
N LEU A 137 3.46 7.88 10.97
CA LEU A 137 4.18 7.96 12.24
C LEU A 137 3.36 8.74 13.29
N LYS A 138 2.80 9.89 12.93
CA LYS A 138 1.93 10.68 13.83
C LYS A 138 0.70 9.88 14.27
N ASN A 139 0.06 9.18 13.35
CA ASN A 139 -1.11 8.36 13.67
C ASN A 139 -0.75 7.21 14.62
N ARG A 140 0.40 6.55 14.39
CA ARG A 140 0.91 5.53 15.31
C ARG A 140 1.16 6.07 16.71
N GLN A 141 1.76 7.26 16.83
CA GLN A 141 2.03 7.90 18.13
C GLN A 141 0.75 8.16 18.93
N LYS A 142 -0.38 8.48 18.28
CA LYS A 142 -1.68 8.69 18.94
C LYS A 142 -2.27 7.41 19.54
N LEU A 143 -1.88 6.24 19.05
CA LEU A 143 -2.37 4.96 19.55
C LEU A 143 -1.67 4.52 20.85
N PHE A 144 -0.57 5.15 21.23
CA PHE A 144 0.13 4.82 22.45
C PHE A 144 -0.61 5.34 23.69
N THR A 145 -0.76 4.48 24.69
CA THR A 145 -1.18 4.91 26.05
C THR A 145 -0.05 5.73 26.69
N LYS A 146 -0.38 6.48 27.74
CA LYS A 146 0.63 7.26 28.49
C LYS A 146 1.78 6.39 29.02
N GLU A 147 1.47 5.19 29.49
CA GLU A 147 2.47 4.22 29.95
C GLU A 147 3.35 3.70 28.81
N ALA A 148 2.77 3.45 27.64
CA ALA A 148 3.50 3.02 26.45
C ALA A 148 4.39 4.13 25.91
N LEU A 149 3.96 5.40 25.97
CA LEU A 149 4.77 6.57 25.60
C LEU A 149 6.04 6.64 26.47
N ASN A 150 5.92 6.47 27.77
CA ASN A 150 7.07 6.50 28.68
C ASN A 150 8.07 5.36 28.43
N ARG A 151 7.57 4.16 28.07
CA ARG A 151 8.43 2.98 27.78
C ARG A 151 9.13 3.06 26.42
N ASN A 152 8.58 3.80 25.48
CA ASN A 152 9.06 3.88 24.10
C ASN A 152 9.60 5.28 23.74
N ARG A 153 10.16 6.01 24.72
CA ARG A 153 10.61 7.37 24.55
C ARG A 153 11.64 7.52 23.44
N ASP A 154 12.66 6.64 23.42
CA ASP A 154 13.73 6.66 22.42
C ASP A 154 13.17 6.43 21.00
N LEU A 155 12.17 5.54 20.89
CA LEU A 155 11.46 5.31 19.62
C LEU A 155 10.72 6.56 19.16
N LEU A 156 10.01 7.21 20.06
CA LEU A 156 9.25 8.43 19.74
C LEU A 156 10.17 9.59 19.34
N GLU A 157 11.32 9.73 20.01
CA GLU A 157 12.33 10.72 19.66
C GLU A 157 12.91 10.44 18.25
N SER A 158 13.22 9.18 17.94
CA SER A 158 13.71 8.79 16.61
C SER A 158 12.65 9.00 15.52
N GLU A 159 11.38 8.71 15.80
CA GLU A 159 10.27 9.00 14.89
C GLU A 159 10.05 10.50 14.67
N GLN A 160 10.20 11.31 15.71
CA GLN A 160 10.07 12.76 15.58
C GLN A 160 11.14 13.33 14.64
N VAL A 161 12.39 12.83 14.73
CA VAL A 161 13.46 13.21 13.79
C VAL A 161 13.06 12.90 12.34
N ILE A 162 12.45 11.73 12.09
CA ILE A 162 11.98 11.36 10.75
C ILE A 162 10.85 12.29 10.29
N ILE A 163 9.92 12.61 11.16
CA ILE A 163 8.80 13.53 10.86
C ILE A 163 9.32 14.91 10.51
N ASP A 164 10.28 15.42 11.27
CA ASP A 164 10.87 16.74 11.05
C ASP A 164 11.68 16.79 9.74
N ASP A 165 12.38 15.70 9.39
CA ASP A 165 13.05 15.56 8.10
C ASP A 165 12.04 15.52 6.93
N CYS A 166 10.96 14.75 7.06
CA CYS A 166 9.88 14.74 6.07
C CYS A 166 9.30 16.14 5.86
N LYS A 167 9.04 16.87 6.95
CA LYS A 167 8.54 18.23 6.90
C LYS A 167 9.51 19.15 6.15
N LYS A 168 10.78 19.07 6.47
CA LYS A 168 11.84 19.85 5.81
C LYS A 168 11.87 19.58 4.33
N GLN A 169 11.87 18.29 3.92
CA GLN A 169 11.89 17.91 2.51
C GLN A 169 10.68 18.46 1.73
N ILE A 170 9.47 18.43 2.32
CA ILE A 170 8.28 19.03 1.71
C ILE A 170 8.46 20.54 1.55
N HIS A 171 8.88 21.24 2.61
CA HIS A 171 9.02 22.71 2.61
C HIS A 171 10.13 23.21 1.68
N GLU A 172 11.11 22.38 1.34
CA GLU A 172 12.18 22.71 0.40
C GLU A 172 11.74 22.69 -1.06
N THR A 173 10.63 21.97 -1.41
CA THR A 173 10.13 21.92 -2.78
C THR A 173 9.63 23.28 -3.28
N ASN A 174 9.83 23.56 -4.56
CA ASN A 174 9.30 24.78 -5.17
C ASN A 174 7.78 24.72 -5.25
N LEU A 175 7.21 23.52 -5.45
CA LEU A 175 5.77 23.33 -5.47
C LEU A 175 5.12 23.74 -4.15
N TYR A 176 5.65 23.30 -2.99
CA TYR A 176 5.15 23.73 -1.69
C TYR A 176 5.25 25.25 -1.51
N LYS A 177 6.39 25.85 -1.87
CA LYS A 177 6.60 27.31 -1.79
C LYS A 177 5.64 28.12 -2.68
N SER A 178 5.16 27.51 -3.77
CA SER A 178 4.18 28.13 -4.67
C SER A 178 2.73 28.06 -4.19
N LEU A 179 2.43 27.21 -3.19
CA LEU A 179 1.11 27.09 -2.61
C LEU A 179 0.76 28.37 -1.85
N LYS A 180 -0.54 28.70 -1.83
CA LYS A 180 -1.04 29.81 -0.99
C LYS A 180 -0.83 29.48 0.49
N GLU A 181 -0.62 30.49 1.30
CA GLU A 181 -0.38 30.34 2.75
C GLU A 181 -1.45 29.46 3.45
N LYS A 182 -2.72 29.59 3.03
CA LYS A 182 -3.82 28.77 3.54
C LYS A 182 -3.65 27.29 3.20
N GLU A 183 -3.18 26.97 2.00
CA GLU A 183 -2.95 25.60 1.53
C GLU A 183 -1.75 24.99 2.24
N GLN A 184 -0.66 25.74 2.42
CA GLN A 184 0.51 25.33 3.21
C GLN A 184 0.13 25.00 4.66
N ARG A 185 -0.63 25.90 5.32
CA ARG A 185 -1.12 25.66 6.69
C ARG A 185 -2.03 24.44 6.78
N LEU A 186 -2.91 24.25 5.80
CA LEU A 186 -3.80 23.07 5.76
C LEU A 186 -3.00 21.78 5.63
N LEU A 187 -2.02 21.72 4.72
CA LEU A 187 -1.16 20.58 4.55
C LEU A 187 -0.40 20.25 5.84
N ASP A 188 0.22 21.27 6.44
CA ASP A 188 0.99 21.11 7.67
C ASP A 188 0.11 20.64 8.83
N ASP A 189 -1.10 21.18 8.97
CA ASP A 189 -2.02 20.78 10.04
C ASP A 189 -2.51 19.35 9.86
N GLU A 190 -2.96 18.99 8.67
CA GLU A 190 -3.46 17.63 8.39
C GLU A 190 -2.35 16.58 8.58
N VAL A 191 -1.18 16.78 7.99
CA VAL A 191 -0.09 15.79 8.00
C VAL A 191 0.61 15.74 9.35
N PHE A 192 1.14 16.88 9.83
CA PHE A 192 2.08 16.88 10.96
C PHE A 192 1.42 17.05 12.32
N ASN A 193 0.21 17.63 12.39
CA ASN A 193 -0.53 17.77 13.65
C ASN A 193 -1.59 16.66 13.78
N LYS A 194 -2.42 16.46 12.75
CA LYS A 194 -3.50 15.48 12.79
C LYS A 194 -3.11 14.09 12.35
N GLY A 195 -1.97 13.92 11.67
CA GLY A 195 -1.53 12.63 11.15
C GLY A 195 -2.50 12.03 10.12
N ASN A 196 -3.20 12.86 9.37
CA ASN A 196 -4.10 12.45 8.33
C ASN A 196 -3.39 12.49 6.97
N PHE A 197 -3.55 11.44 6.18
CA PHE A 197 -3.12 11.42 4.79
C PHE A 197 -4.36 11.45 3.91
N GLN A 198 -4.77 12.65 3.49
CA GLN A 198 -5.89 12.89 2.57
C GLN A 198 -5.46 13.83 1.43
N LEU A 199 -4.21 13.66 1.00
CA LEU A 199 -3.59 14.49 -0.03
C LEU A 199 -3.67 13.79 -1.37
N TYR A 200 -4.09 14.52 -2.39
CA TYR A 200 -3.97 14.13 -3.80
C TYR A 200 -3.86 15.40 -4.64
N PHE A 201 -3.22 15.27 -5.78
CA PHE A 201 -3.22 16.35 -6.76
C PHE A 201 -4.37 16.11 -7.75
N ASP A 202 -5.19 17.12 -7.96
CA ASP A 202 -6.25 17.08 -8.96
C ASP A 202 -5.67 17.09 -10.38
N GLU A 203 -6.54 16.97 -11.39
CA GLU A 203 -6.17 17.00 -12.82
C GLU A 203 -5.50 18.33 -13.25
N HIS A 204 -5.64 19.40 -12.46
CA HIS A 204 -5.01 20.70 -12.66
C HIS A 204 -3.72 20.85 -11.82
N GLY A 205 -3.28 19.80 -11.13
CA GLY A 205 -2.08 19.82 -10.32
C GLY A 205 -2.19 20.59 -9.01
N LYS A 206 -3.42 20.85 -8.52
CA LYS A 206 -3.67 21.45 -7.19
C LYS A 206 -3.73 20.36 -6.14
N LEU A 207 -3.17 20.70 -4.99
CA LEU A 207 -3.20 19.89 -3.77
C LEU A 207 -4.53 20.06 -3.05
#